data_85b86135b4da2ee61db1a0ab64b2226e
#
_entry.id   85b86135b4da2ee61db1a0ab64b2226e
#
_cell.length_a   1.000
_cell.length_b   1.000
_cell.length_c   1.000
_cell.angle_alpha   90.00
_cell.angle_beta   90.00
_cell.angle_gamma   90.00
#
_symmetry.space_group_name_H-M   'P 1'
#
loop_
_entity.id
_entity.type
_entity.pdbx_description
1 polymer ?
#
loop_
_entity_poly.entity_id
_entity_poly.type
_entity_poly.pdbx_seq_one_letter_code
_entity_poly.pdbx_strand_id
1 'polypeptide(L)'
;VRQNATIPVIETGAGVCHVYFDKDGDVAKGAAIIRNAKTRRVSVCNALDCLIIDVNRLTDLSTLCSGLQQDNVEIYADDLCYNYLKTSYPSHLLKHASTDTFGTEFLDYKMAVTATMTIQAAVAHISIYGSGHSECIVTENDRAADYFMKMVDAACVYVNVPTSFTDGGEFGLGAEIGISTQKLHARGPMGLEELNTYKSVSYTHLTL
;
A
#
# COMPACT_ATOMS: atom_id res chain seq x y z
N VAL A 1 -21.13 -9.44 -7.26
CA VAL A 1 -22.23 -8.64 -6.71
C VAL A 1 -22.44 -7.40 -7.57
N ARG A 2 -21.43 -6.55 -7.79
CA ARG A 2 -21.52 -5.26 -8.49
C ARG A 2 -22.18 -5.35 -9.87
N GLN A 3 -21.83 -6.35 -10.71
CA GLN A 3 -22.36 -6.50 -12.08
C GLN A 3 -23.85 -6.92 -12.12
N ASN A 4 -24.37 -7.50 -11.05
CA ASN A 4 -25.74 -8.05 -10.99
C ASN A 4 -26.61 -7.34 -9.96
N ALA A 5 -26.10 -6.32 -9.28
CA ALA A 5 -26.86 -5.58 -8.28
C ALA A 5 -27.80 -4.58 -8.97
N THR A 6 -29.03 -4.48 -8.48
CA THR A 6 -30.04 -3.51 -8.90
C THR A 6 -30.09 -2.27 -8.03
N ILE A 7 -29.25 -2.22 -6.98
CA ILE A 7 -29.08 -1.10 -6.05
C ILE A 7 -27.63 -0.63 -6.10
N PRO A 8 -27.32 0.62 -5.68
CA PRO A 8 -25.97 1.09 -5.51
C PRO A 8 -25.15 0.18 -4.60
N VAL A 9 -23.92 -0.14 -4.99
CA VAL A 9 -23.02 -1.01 -4.25
C VAL A 9 -21.75 -0.24 -3.92
N ILE A 10 -21.36 -0.25 -2.66
CA ILE A 10 -20.03 0.15 -2.21
C ILE A 10 -19.19 -1.13 -2.16
N GLU A 11 -18.12 -1.15 -2.93
CA GLU A 11 -17.24 -2.31 -3.04
C GLU A 11 -16.00 -2.11 -2.19
N THR A 12 -15.70 -3.07 -1.32
CA THR A 12 -14.40 -3.24 -0.70
C THR A 12 -13.62 -4.25 -1.53
N GLY A 13 -12.66 -3.76 -2.32
CA GLY A 13 -11.88 -4.60 -3.24
C GLY A 13 -10.67 -5.26 -2.58
N ALA A 14 -9.87 -5.96 -3.38
CA ALA A 14 -8.57 -6.48 -2.98
C ALA A 14 -7.63 -5.33 -2.58
N GLY A 15 -6.73 -5.59 -1.63
CA GLY A 15 -5.75 -4.63 -1.14
C GLY A 15 -4.32 -5.00 -1.57
N VAL A 16 -3.94 -4.79 -2.83
CA VAL A 16 -2.52 -4.88 -3.22
C VAL A 16 -1.83 -3.57 -2.90
N CYS A 17 -1.05 -3.55 -1.83
CA CYS A 17 -0.42 -2.35 -1.27
C CYS A 17 1.09 -2.32 -1.50
N HIS A 18 1.63 -1.12 -1.76
CA HIS A 18 3.06 -0.94 -2.03
C HIS A 18 3.73 0.00 -1.02
N VAL A 19 5.01 -0.27 -0.78
CA VAL A 19 5.94 0.70 -0.21
C VAL A 19 7.03 0.95 -1.24
N TYR A 20 7.20 2.20 -1.65
CA TYR A 20 8.32 2.64 -2.48
C TYR A 20 9.42 3.23 -1.60
N PHE A 21 10.59 2.61 -1.61
CA PHE A 21 11.80 3.14 -0.97
C PHE A 21 12.58 3.97 -1.98
N ASP A 22 12.49 5.29 -1.82
CA ASP A 22 13.09 6.28 -2.71
C ASP A 22 14.62 6.37 -2.51
N LYS A 23 15.30 6.95 -3.49
CA LYS A 23 16.75 7.22 -3.43
C LYS A 23 17.17 8.06 -2.21
N ASP A 24 16.31 8.93 -1.74
CA ASP A 24 16.52 9.80 -0.58
C ASP A 24 15.86 9.24 0.71
N GLY A 25 15.50 7.95 0.73
CA GLY A 25 14.89 7.28 1.88
C GLY A 25 15.87 7.05 3.04
N ASP A 26 15.40 7.21 4.27
CA ASP A 26 16.13 6.81 5.48
C ASP A 26 16.00 5.30 5.69
N VAL A 27 17.12 4.58 5.81
CA VAL A 27 17.14 3.11 5.89
C VAL A 27 16.51 2.60 7.19
N ALA A 28 16.73 3.28 8.30
CA ALA A 28 16.20 2.84 9.59
C ALA A 28 14.67 3.01 9.64
N LYS A 29 14.16 4.14 9.15
CA LYS A 29 12.71 4.37 8.97
C LYS A 29 12.13 3.35 7.99
N GLY A 30 12.77 3.15 6.84
CA GLY A 30 12.33 2.22 5.81
C GLY A 30 12.19 0.79 6.34
N ALA A 31 13.21 0.28 7.03
CA ALA A 31 13.17 -1.06 7.62
C ALA A 31 12.03 -1.22 8.64
N ALA A 32 11.82 -0.22 9.51
CA ALA A 32 10.73 -0.23 10.48
C ALA A 32 9.34 -0.19 9.81
N ILE A 33 9.17 0.68 8.80
CA ILE A 33 7.93 0.81 8.03
C ILE A 33 7.60 -0.48 7.28
N ILE A 34 8.56 -1.04 6.54
CA ILE A 34 8.39 -2.28 5.76
C ILE A 34 8.02 -3.44 6.69
N ARG A 35 8.73 -3.61 7.80
CA ARG A 35 8.42 -4.66 8.76
C ARG A 35 7.01 -4.48 9.34
N ASN A 36 6.68 -3.28 9.83
CA ASN A 36 5.34 -3.01 10.37
C ASN A 36 4.25 -3.25 9.33
N ALA A 37 4.39 -2.69 8.12
CA ALA A 37 3.40 -2.81 7.06
C ALA A 37 3.16 -4.28 6.65
N LYS A 38 4.20 -5.13 6.70
CA LYS A 38 4.06 -6.55 6.35
C LYS A 38 3.65 -7.44 7.51
N THR A 39 4.18 -7.22 8.72
CA THR A 39 4.11 -8.25 9.77
C THR A 39 3.15 -7.91 10.92
N ARG A 40 2.65 -6.67 11.03
CA ARG A 40 1.68 -6.30 12.06
C ARG A 40 0.42 -7.18 11.99
N ARG A 41 -0.11 -7.39 10.78
CA ARG A 41 -1.23 -8.27 10.50
C ARG A 41 -1.27 -8.60 9.01
N VAL A 42 -0.97 -9.83 8.64
CA VAL A 42 -0.82 -10.23 7.23
C VAL A 42 -2.14 -10.47 6.51
N SER A 43 -3.22 -10.82 7.25
CA SER A 43 -4.51 -11.22 6.69
C SER A 43 -5.49 -10.07 6.51
N VAL A 44 -4.98 -8.86 6.25
CA VAL A 44 -5.79 -7.64 6.03
C VAL A 44 -5.36 -6.93 4.76
N CYS A 45 -6.31 -6.22 4.15
CA CYS A 45 -6.15 -5.57 2.85
C CYS A 45 -5.13 -4.41 2.81
N ASN A 46 -4.71 -3.89 3.96
CA ASN A 46 -3.69 -2.84 4.06
C ASN A 46 -2.28 -3.38 4.34
N ALA A 47 -2.10 -4.72 4.37
CA ALA A 47 -0.78 -5.32 4.52
C ALA A 47 0.08 -5.08 3.28
N LEU A 48 1.39 -4.90 3.47
CA LEU A 48 2.33 -4.70 2.37
C LEU A 48 2.43 -5.96 1.50
N ASP A 49 2.20 -5.83 0.19
CA ASP A 49 2.35 -6.91 -0.77
C ASP A 49 3.55 -6.73 -1.70
N CYS A 50 3.95 -5.49 -1.98
CA CYS A 50 5.10 -5.26 -2.84
C CYS A 50 5.99 -4.10 -2.32
N LEU A 51 7.27 -4.39 -2.10
CA LEU A 51 8.31 -3.39 -1.90
C LEU A 51 8.92 -3.02 -3.25
N ILE A 52 8.89 -1.73 -3.57
CA ILE A 52 9.58 -1.16 -4.73
C ILE A 52 10.78 -0.39 -4.20
N ILE A 53 11.97 -0.64 -4.74
CA ILE A 53 13.20 0.04 -4.32
C ILE A 53 13.81 0.82 -5.49
N ASP A 54 14.30 2.03 -5.24
CA ASP A 54 15.14 2.75 -6.20
C ASP A 54 16.44 1.99 -6.43
N VAL A 55 16.85 1.80 -7.69
CA VAL A 55 18.05 1.01 -8.05
C VAL A 55 19.33 1.54 -7.40
N ASN A 56 19.41 2.83 -7.10
CA ASN A 56 20.56 3.44 -6.42
C ASN A 56 20.67 3.01 -4.95
N ARG A 57 19.64 2.37 -4.42
CA ARG A 57 19.54 1.94 -3.01
C ARG A 57 19.53 0.41 -2.84
N LEU A 58 19.83 -0.35 -3.89
CA LEU A 58 19.86 -1.83 -3.84
C LEU A 58 20.82 -2.38 -2.79
N THR A 59 21.88 -1.66 -2.48
CA THR A 59 22.81 -2.04 -1.38
C THR A 59 22.17 -2.03 -0.01
N ASP A 60 21.09 -1.27 0.18
CA ASP A 60 20.35 -1.18 1.44
C ASP A 60 19.27 -2.27 1.58
N LEU A 61 18.95 -2.99 0.49
CA LEU A 61 17.85 -3.95 0.44
C LEU A 61 17.98 -5.04 1.52
N SER A 62 19.20 -5.52 1.77
CA SER A 62 19.45 -6.49 2.84
C SER A 62 19.07 -5.96 4.22
N THR A 63 19.38 -4.70 4.51
CA THR A 63 19.04 -4.05 5.78
C THR A 63 17.55 -3.81 5.87
N LEU A 64 16.91 -3.33 4.80
CA LEU A 64 15.46 -3.08 4.73
C LEU A 64 14.65 -4.35 4.98
N CYS A 65 15.12 -5.50 4.47
CA CYS A 65 14.43 -6.79 4.61
C CYS A 65 14.87 -7.59 5.86
N SER A 66 15.88 -7.15 6.61
CA SER A 66 16.47 -7.94 7.70
C SER A 66 15.48 -8.34 8.79
N GLY A 67 14.53 -7.47 9.13
CA GLY A 67 13.49 -7.75 10.12
C GLY A 67 12.48 -8.80 9.68
N LEU A 68 12.28 -8.96 8.37
CA LEU A 68 11.26 -9.86 7.80
C LEU A 68 11.63 -11.33 7.95
N GLN A 69 12.93 -11.67 7.95
CA GLN A 69 13.38 -13.06 8.13
C GLN A 69 13.04 -13.62 9.51
N GLN A 70 12.95 -12.78 10.55
CA GLN A 70 12.56 -13.19 11.89
C GLN A 70 11.10 -13.64 11.96
N ASP A 71 10.27 -13.07 11.08
CA ASP A 71 8.85 -13.36 10.95
C ASP A 71 8.58 -14.39 9.84
N ASN A 72 9.63 -15.03 9.29
CA ASN A 72 9.58 -16.01 8.20
C ASN A 72 8.84 -15.52 6.95
N VAL A 73 9.00 -14.27 6.59
CA VAL A 73 8.38 -13.72 5.38
C VAL A 73 9.05 -14.27 4.13
N GLU A 74 8.28 -14.89 3.24
CA GLU A 74 8.75 -15.38 1.95
C GLU A 74 8.80 -14.20 0.97
N ILE A 75 9.95 -13.95 0.36
CA ILE A 75 10.16 -12.85 -0.59
C ILE A 75 10.24 -13.42 -2.01
N TYR A 76 9.40 -12.88 -2.89
CA TYR A 76 9.45 -13.06 -4.33
C TYR A 76 10.11 -11.83 -4.96
N ALA A 77 11.36 -11.96 -5.37
CA ALA A 77 12.16 -10.86 -5.88
C ALA A 77 12.35 -10.94 -7.40
N ASP A 78 12.35 -9.78 -8.08
CA ASP A 78 12.87 -9.72 -9.44
C ASP A 78 14.35 -10.15 -9.48
N ASP A 79 14.87 -10.43 -10.67
CA ASP A 79 16.24 -10.96 -10.81
C ASP A 79 17.31 -10.04 -10.22
N LEU A 80 17.09 -8.73 -10.29
CA LEU A 80 18.03 -7.75 -9.75
C LEU A 80 18.01 -7.78 -8.21
N CYS A 81 16.85 -7.65 -7.60
CA CYS A 81 16.66 -7.71 -6.15
C CYS A 81 17.06 -9.08 -5.58
N TYR A 82 16.74 -10.17 -6.29
CA TYR A 82 17.15 -11.52 -5.91
C TYR A 82 18.68 -11.62 -5.76
N ASN A 83 19.43 -11.05 -6.71
CA ASN A 83 20.89 -11.08 -6.68
C ASN A 83 21.49 -10.34 -5.48
N TYR A 84 20.81 -9.29 -4.98
CA TYR A 84 21.24 -8.57 -3.77
C TYR A 84 20.85 -9.32 -2.48
N LEU A 85 19.70 -10.02 -2.48
CA LEU A 85 19.20 -10.72 -1.30
C LEU A 85 19.80 -12.11 -1.08
N LYS A 86 20.21 -12.81 -2.15
CA LYS A 86 20.62 -14.23 -2.08
C LYS A 86 21.75 -14.55 -1.11
N THR A 87 22.56 -13.56 -0.72
CA THR A 87 23.66 -13.73 0.23
C THR A 87 23.31 -13.38 1.66
N SER A 88 22.19 -12.70 1.88
CA SER A 88 21.79 -12.11 3.18
C SER A 88 20.42 -12.56 3.67
N TYR A 89 19.58 -13.10 2.77
CA TYR A 89 18.24 -13.58 3.12
C TYR A 89 18.20 -15.12 3.06
N PRO A 90 17.45 -15.81 3.95
CA PRO A 90 17.39 -17.28 3.97
C PRO A 90 16.92 -17.84 2.62
N SER A 91 17.68 -18.78 2.05
CA SER A 91 17.43 -19.29 0.70
C SER A 91 16.09 -20.01 0.54
N HIS A 92 15.56 -20.59 1.61
CA HIS A 92 14.26 -21.26 1.60
C HIS A 92 13.07 -20.25 1.60
N LEU A 93 13.31 -18.98 1.98
CA LEU A 93 12.34 -17.90 1.98
C LEU A 93 12.49 -16.95 0.79
N LEU A 94 13.52 -17.14 -0.06
CA LEU A 94 13.77 -16.27 -1.21
C LEU A 94 13.48 -16.99 -2.52
N LYS A 95 12.61 -16.42 -3.34
CA LYS A 95 12.17 -16.96 -4.62
C LYS A 95 12.25 -15.91 -5.72
N HIS A 96 12.30 -16.36 -6.97
CA HIS A 96 12.14 -15.47 -8.11
C HIS A 96 10.67 -15.09 -8.31
N ALA A 97 10.43 -13.81 -8.55
CA ALA A 97 9.10 -13.32 -8.91
C ALA A 97 8.77 -13.68 -10.36
N SER A 98 7.49 -13.90 -10.64
CA SER A 98 6.91 -13.88 -11.98
C SER A 98 6.12 -12.58 -12.17
N THR A 99 5.70 -12.29 -13.40
CA THR A 99 4.88 -11.10 -13.69
C THR A 99 3.62 -11.04 -12.84
N ASP A 100 2.94 -12.17 -12.64
CA ASP A 100 1.70 -12.26 -11.87
C ASP A 100 1.91 -12.03 -10.36
N THR A 101 3.15 -12.18 -9.88
CA THR A 101 3.49 -12.00 -8.46
C THR A 101 3.23 -10.57 -7.99
N PHE A 102 3.51 -9.56 -8.83
CA PHE A 102 3.47 -8.15 -8.44
C PHE A 102 2.06 -7.60 -8.20
N GLY A 103 1.03 -8.21 -8.79
CA GLY A 103 -0.38 -7.86 -8.59
C GLY A 103 -1.12 -8.78 -7.62
N THR A 104 -0.39 -9.55 -6.82
CA THR A 104 -0.99 -10.52 -5.89
C THR A 104 -1.19 -9.92 -4.51
N GLU A 105 -2.43 -9.97 -4.00
CA GLU A 105 -2.73 -9.80 -2.59
C GLU A 105 -2.43 -11.11 -1.86
N PHE A 106 -1.34 -11.16 -1.10
CA PHE A 106 -0.86 -12.41 -0.52
C PHE A 106 -1.65 -12.88 0.69
N LEU A 107 -2.12 -11.97 1.52
CA LEU A 107 -2.82 -12.27 2.79
C LEU A 107 -2.05 -13.24 3.70
N ASP A 108 -0.74 -13.28 3.57
CA ASP A 108 0.17 -14.23 4.21
C ASP A 108 1.53 -13.57 4.47
N TYR A 109 2.42 -14.25 5.16
CA TYR A 109 3.83 -13.85 5.32
C TYR A 109 4.61 -14.01 4.00
N LYS A 110 4.12 -13.36 2.96
CA LYS A 110 4.67 -13.34 1.60
C LYS A 110 4.62 -11.94 1.03
N MET A 111 5.61 -11.55 0.24
CA MET A 111 5.61 -10.28 -0.47
C MET A 111 6.49 -10.33 -1.71
N ALA A 112 6.20 -9.45 -2.66
CA ALA A 112 7.05 -9.19 -3.81
C ALA A 112 8.09 -8.11 -3.50
N VAL A 113 9.21 -8.13 -4.22
CA VAL A 113 10.24 -7.08 -4.21
C VAL A 113 10.69 -6.81 -5.64
N THR A 114 10.70 -5.55 -6.03
CA THR A 114 11.17 -5.13 -7.37
C THR A 114 11.95 -3.83 -7.30
N ALA A 115 12.83 -3.61 -8.27
CA ALA A 115 13.61 -2.39 -8.39
C ALA A 115 13.11 -1.51 -9.54
N THR A 116 13.17 -0.18 -9.36
CA THR A 116 12.84 0.80 -10.39
C THR A 116 13.91 1.86 -10.53
N MET A 117 14.09 2.39 -11.75
CA MET A 117 15.12 3.39 -12.05
C MET A 117 14.74 4.80 -11.58
N THR A 118 13.45 5.07 -11.43
CA THR A 118 12.93 6.41 -11.12
C THR A 118 11.62 6.32 -10.34
N ILE A 119 11.28 7.39 -9.65
CA ILE A 119 9.97 7.53 -9.00
C ILE A 119 8.80 7.42 -10.00
N GLN A 120 8.98 7.89 -11.25
CA GLN A 120 7.97 7.76 -12.29
C GLN A 120 7.70 6.29 -12.64
N ALA A 121 8.77 5.49 -12.71
CA ALA A 121 8.65 4.05 -12.94
C ALA A 121 7.99 3.33 -11.75
N ALA A 122 8.25 3.77 -10.52
CA ALA A 122 7.58 3.26 -9.32
C ALA A 122 6.07 3.57 -9.35
N VAL A 123 5.70 4.81 -9.68
CA VAL A 123 4.28 5.21 -9.84
C VAL A 123 3.59 4.43 -10.95
N ALA A 124 4.28 4.21 -12.08
CA ALA A 124 3.75 3.39 -13.18
C ALA A 124 3.55 1.92 -12.74
N HIS A 125 4.48 1.34 -12.00
CA HIS A 125 4.35 0.00 -11.42
C HIS A 125 3.11 -0.09 -10.52
N ILE A 126 2.94 0.85 -9.59
CA ILE A 126 1.78 0.94 -8.70
C ILE A 126 0.48 1.04 -9.51
N SER A 127 0.47 1.84 -10.59
CA SER A 127 -0.71 2.00 -11.44
C SER A 127 -1.12 0.72 -12.19
N ILE A 128 -0.14 -0.15 -12.50
CA ILE A 128 -0.36 -1.41 -13.22
C ILE A 128 -0.79 -2.53 -12.26
N TYR A 129 -0.13 -2.65 -11.12
CA TYR A 129 -0.24 -3.81 -10.24
C TYR A 129 -1.02 -3.53 -8.95
N GLY A 130 -1.16 -2.26 -8.56
CA GLY A 130 -1.88 -1.86 -7.36
C GLY A 130 -3.39 -1.96 -7.49
N SER A 131 -4.07 -2.11 -6.38
CA SER A 131 -5.53 -2.13 -6.28
C SER A 131 -6.13 -0.73 -6.09
N GLY A 132 -5.30 0.32 -5.95
CA GLY A 132 -5.73 1.67 -5.57
C GLY A 132 -6.12 1.79 -4.09
N HIS A 133 -5.61 0.89 -3.24
CA HIS A 133 -5.94 0.84 -1.81
C HIS A 133 -5.04 1.76 -0.98
N SER A 134 -3.82 1.35 -0.68
CA SER A 134 -2.90 2.08 0.21
C SER A 134 -1.47 1.99 -0.31
N GLU A 135 -0.85 3.14 -0.49
CA GLU A 135 0.48 3.26 -1.08
C GLU A 135 1.35 4.18 -0.23
N CYS A 136 2.61 3.82 -0.06
CA CYS A 136 3.55 4.59 0.75
C CYS A 136 4.84 4.89 -0.02
N ILE A 137 5.39 6.09 0.19
CA ILE A 137 6.78 6.42 -0.15
C ILE A 137 7.59 6.60 1.13
N VAL A 138 8.81 6.07 1.14
CA VAL A 138 9.82 6.36 2.16
C VAL A 138 10.87 7.27 1.56
N THR A 139 10.89 8.53 1.98
CA THR A 139 11.81 9.56 1.44
C THR A 139 12.00 10.71 2.43
N GLU A 140 13.18 11.32 2.42
CA GLU A 140 13.46 12.58 3.12
C GLU A 140 13.43 13.79 2.14
N ASN A 141 12.99 13.56 0.90
CA ASN A 141 12.91 14.60 -0.13
C ASN A 141 11.47 15.07 -0.32
N ASP A 142 11.15 16.27 0.14
CA ASP A 142 9.81 16.86 0.05
C ASP A 142 9.24 16.91 -1.38
N ARG A 143 10.11 17.13 -2.41
CA ARG A 143 9.65 17.15 -3.80
C ARG A 143 9.26 15.76 -4.30
N ALA A 144 9.98 14.73 -3.86
CA ALA A 144 9.63 13.34 -4.17
C ALA A 144 8.33 12.95 -3.47
N ALA A 145 8.17 13.34 -2.19
CA ALA A 145 6.95 13.14 -1.43
C ALA A 145 5.74 13.80 -2.10
N ASP A 146 5.85 15.09 -2.45
CA ASP A 146 4.81 15.84 -3.15
C ASP A 146 4.44 15.23 -4.51
N TYR A 147 5.45 14.79 -5.28
CA TYR A 147 5.23 14.13 -6.56
C TYR A 147 4.45 12.83 -6.38
N PHE A 148 4.89 11.98 -5.44
CA PHE A 148 4.25 10.70 -5.15
C PHE A 148 2.79 10.89 -4.72
N MET A 149 2.52 11.79 -3.76
CA MET A 149 1.17 12.08 -3.29
C MET A 149 0.22 12.58 -4.38
N LYS A 150 0.75 13.33 -5.37
CA LYS A 150 -0.05 13.86 -6.49
C LYS A 150 -0.29 12.84 -7.59
N MET A 151 0.69 11.96 -7.85
CA MET A 151 0.67 11.07 -9.00
C MET A 151 0.09 9.68 -8.72
N VAL A 152 0.15 9.23 -7.46
CA VAL A 152 -0.41 7.94 -7.07
C VAL A 152 -1.93 8.06 -6.87
N ASP A 153 -2.67 7.30 -7.64
CA ASP A 153 -4.13 7.26 -7.57
C ASP A 153 -4.60 6.10 -6.68
N ALA A 154 -4.47 6.28 -5.38
CA ALA A 154 -4.94 5.34 -4.37
C ALA A 154 -5.90 6.02 -3.38
N ALA A 155 -6.66 5.21 -2.64
CA ALA A 155 -7.56 5.71 -1.61
C ALA A 155 -6.79 6.37 -0.46
N CYS A 156 -5.63 5.80 -0.09
CA CYS A 156 -4.74 6.34 0.92
C CYS A 156 -3.31 6.39 0.40
N VAL A 157 -2.65 7.53 0.53
CA VAL A 157 -1.25 7.74 0.12
C VAL A 157 -0.47 8.31 1.30
N TYR A 158 0.64 7.69 1.63
CA TYR A 158 1.45 7.96 2.81
C TYR A 158 2.88 8.39 2.48
N VAL A 159 3.43 9.22 3.32
CA VAL A 159 4.85 9.57 3.33
C VAL A 159 5.43 9.18 4.68
N ASN A 160 6.41 8.28 4.69
CA ASN A 160 7.09 7.79 5.90
C ASN A 160 6.15 7.19 6.97
N VAL A 161 5.04 6.59 6.53
CA VAL A 161 4.04 5.94 7.39
C VAL A 161 3.66 4.59 6.78
N PRO A 162 3.60 3.50 7.54
CA PRO A 162 3.25 2.18 6.99
C PRO A 162 1.80 2.14 6.48
N THR A 163 1.55 1.36 5.43
CA THR A 163 0.21 1.16 4.84
C THR A 163 -0.80 0.60 5.84
N SER A 164 -0.32 -0.06 6.90
CA SER A 164 -1.12 -0.56 8.02
C SER A 164 -1.87 0.53 8.81
N PHE A 165 -1.58 1.82 8.55
CA PHE A 165 -2.32 2.97 9.10
C PHE A 165 -3.66 3.22 8.41
N THR A 166 -3.96 2.55 7.31
CA THR A 166 -5.28 2.62 6.67
C THR A 166 -6.30 1.88 7.53
N ASP A 167 -6.85 2.59 8.50
CA ASP A 167 -7.78 2.06 9.50
C ASP A 167 -8.70 3.20 9.98
N GLY A 168 -9.99 2.92 10.09
CA GLY A 168 -10.99 3.91 10.51
C GLY A 168 -10.73 4.46 11.92
N GLY A 169 -10.12 3.67 12.80
CA GLY A 169 -9.69 4.12 14.14
C GLY A 169 -8.56 5.13 14.06
N GLU A 170 -7.54 4.89 13.23
CA GLU A 170 -6.42 5.80 13.02
C GLU A 170 -6.86 7.12 12.36
N PHE A 171 -7.88 7.08 11.48
CA PHE A 171 -8.48 8.27 10.86
C PHE A 171 -9.52 8.98 11.74
N GLY A 172 -9.81 8.46 12.94
CA GLY A 172 -10.75 9.10 13.86
C GLY A 172 -12.23 8.94 13.48
N LEU A 173 -12.55 7.96 12.63
CA LEU A 173 -13.93 7.70 12.17
C LEU A 173 -14.78 6.92 13.20
N GLY A 174 -14.17 6.50 14.32
CA GLY A 174 -14.81 5.78 15.41
C GLY A 174 -15.16 4.32 15.11
N ALA A 175 -15.35 3.96 13.86
CA ALA A 175 -15.60 2.61 13.37
C ALA A 175 -15.10 2.46 11.93
N GLU A 176 -14.91 1.21 11.48
CA GLU A 176 -14.65 0.90 10.09
C GLU A 176 -15.51 -0.29 9.65
N ILE A 177 -16.22 -0.11 8.53
CA ILE A 177 -17.01 -1.17 7.90
C ILE A 177 -16.16 -1.87 6.83
N GLY A 178 -15.22 -1.13 6.25
CA GLY A 178 -14.31 -1.59 5.23
C GLY A 178 -13.63 -0.42 4.54
N ILE A 179 -12.76 -0.72 3.59
CA ILE A 179 -11.99 0.29 2.84
C ILE A 179 -12.40 0.18 1.37
N SER A 180 -12.94 1.29 0.82
CA SER A 180 -13.36 1.35 -0.57
C SER A 180 -12.29 1.97 -1.46
N THR A 181 -12.03 1.37 -2.62
CA THR A 181 -11.17 1.92 -3.66
C THR A 181 -11.97 2.64 -4.75
N GLN A 182 -13.29 2.72 -4.62
CA GLN A 182 -14.17 3.40 -5.57
C GLN A 182 -13.98 4.92 -5.53
N LYS A 183 -14.24 5.58 -6.68
CA LYS A 183 -14.09 7.04 -6.80
C LYS A 183 -15.43 7.81 -6.74
N LEU A 184 -16.54 7.14 -7.02
CA LEU A 184 -17.87 7.73 -7.12
C LEU A 184 -18.74 7.41 -5.89
N HIS A 185 -18.36 7.56 -4.76
CA HIS A 185 -19.02 7.49 -3.47
C HIS A 185 -17.94 7.45 -2.39
N ALA A 186 -18.14 6.69 -1.31
CA ALA A 186 -17.13 6.54 -0.29
C ALA A 186 -15.81 6.00 -0.88
N ARG A 187 -14.69 6.62 -0.52
CA ARG A 187 -13.34 6.20 -0.89
C ARG A 187 -12.44 6.19 0.35
N GLY A 188 -11.67 5.13 0.52
CA GLY A 188 -10.85 4.91 1.71
C GLY A 188 -11.63 4.22 2.83
N PRO A 189 -11.16 4.34 4.09
CA PRO A 189 -11.87 3.82 5.25
C PRO A 189 -13.29 4.42 5.36
N MET A 190 -14.27 3.56 5.63
CA MET A 190 -15.67 3.94 5.72
C MET A 190 -16.18 3.77 7.16
N GLY A 191 -16.63 4.87 7.75
CA GLY A 191 -17.30 4.90 9.05
C GLY A 191 -18.82 5.00 8.92
N LEU A 192 -19.45 5.61 9.92
CA LEU A 192 -20.91 5.77 9.94
C LEU A 192 -21.43 6.80 8.93
N GLU A 193 -20.63 7.81 8.60
CA GLU A 193 -21.02 8.88 7.67
C GLU A 193 -21.22 8.34 6.25
N GLU A 194 -20.37 7.43 5.81
CA GLU A 194 -20.39 6.85 4.45
C GLU A 194 -21.58 5.92 4.21
N LEU A 195 -22.26 5.48 5.27
CA LEU A 195 -23.52 4.73 5.19
C LEU A 195 -24.74 5.62 4.96
N ASN A 196 -24.58 6.93 5.05
CA ASN A 196 -25.64 7.89 4.96
C ASN A 196 -25.52 8.74 3.71
N THR A 197 -26.59 9.43 3.38
CA THR A 197 -26.62 10.49 2.38
C THR A 197 -27.44 11.65 2.92
N TYR A 198 -27.32 12.81 2.29
CA TYR A 198 -28.05 13.99 2.67
C TYR A 198 -29.19 14.25 1.69
N LYS A 199 -30.21 14.94 2.20
CA LYS A 199 -31.32 15.49 1.42
C LYS A 199 -31.42 16.98 1.68
N SER A 200 -31.37 17.77 0.61
CA SER A 200 -31.60 19.22 0.69
C SER A 200 -33.09 19.49 0.87
N VAL A 201 -33.42 20.32 1.84
CA VAL A 201 -34.82 20.74 2.09
C VAL A 201 -34.85 22.26 2.16
N SER A 202 -35.81 22.86 1.45
CA SER A 202 -36.05 24.32 1.45
C SER A 202 -37.47 24.60 1.89
N TYR A 203 -37.63 25.62 2.72
CA TYR A 203 -38.94 26.09 3.20
C TYR A 203 -39.18 27.52 2.73
N THR A 204 -40.41 27.82 2.34
CA THR A 204 -40.84 29.19 1.99
C THR A 204 -41.10 30.11 3.19
N HIS A 205 -41.29 29.52 4.38
CA HIS A 205 -41.54 30.24 5.63
C HIS A 205 -40.65 29.68 6.74
N LEU A 206 -39.59 30.42 7.08
CA LEU A 206 -38.81 30.22 8.29
C LEU A 206 -39.33 31.22 9.32
N THR A 207 -40.01 30.73 10.35
CA THR A 207 -40.22 31.53 11.54
C THR A 207 -39.01 31.33 12.42
N LEU A 208 -38.21 32.39 12.57
CA LEU A 208 -37.07 32.46 13.48
C LEU A 208 -37.54 32.69 14.89
#